data_069500f92e81df9a19257e3e16aad620
#
_entry.id   069500f92e81df9a19257e3e16aad620
#
_cell.length_a   1.000
_cell.length_b   1.000
_cell.length_c   1.000
_cell.angle_alpha   90.00
_cell.angle_beta   90.00
_cell.angle_gamma   90.00
#
_symmetry.space_group_name_H-M   'P 1'
#
loop_
_entity.id
_entity.type
_entity.pdbx_description
1 polymer ?
#
loop_
_entity_poly.entity_id
_entity_poly.type
_entity_poly.pdbx_seq_one_letter_code
_entity_poly.pdbx_strand_id
1 'polypeptide(L)'
;MRSILVRSILLASVIALVISGETAFAQQQADRQQIGASFPEGAGKATVVSVCSGCHDLERLTAGYTPEGWLSVTTMMRNFGAPVPPDHWETVRAYLIRSFPEKPRPDAVIVPGPTEVSIMQWPLPTPGSRPHDPMVARDGKIWWSGQLANKLGQLDPQTGQMKEYPVDPLTGPHGLVEDKDGNIWFTGNFAGFIGKLDPRSGEVKQYPLPDPRARDPHTIVIDHNGIIWFSVQNGNFVGRLDPATGDVKLARPPTGNARPYGLAVNSKNQVFFVEFGAPKIATIDNDMRIQEFALNDFGARPRRIAITPDDQIWYTDFARGYLGHLDPVSLKVEEFASPTGPKSRPYGIVATKGALWYVESGAKPNTVVRFDPKTQKFQTWAIPGGGDIVRNMTADRDGNPIMAHSLVNMVGRVEVKPSTN
;
A
#
# COMPACT_ATOMS: atom_id res chain seq x y z
N MET A 1 -38.84 -21.69 38.93
CA MET A 1 -37.59 -21.05 39.45
C MET A 1 -36.39 -21.07 38.51
N ARG A 2 -36.20 -22.05 37.60
CA ARG A 2 -35.08 -22.11 36.62
C ARG A 2 -35.10 -21.04 35.53
N SER A 3 -36.27 -20.55 35.11
CA SER A 3 -36.40 -19.56 33.99
C SER A 3 -36.06 -18.12 34.37
N ILE A 4 -36.16 -17.78 35.65
CA ILE A 4 -35.89 -16.41 36.14
C ILE A 4 -34.36 -16.24 36.30
N LEU A 5 -33.63 -17.29 36.74
CA LEU A 5 -32.18 -17.24 36.92
C LEU A 5 -31.40 -17.06 35.61
N VAL A 6 -31.87 -17.70 34.50
CA VAL A 6 -31.25 -17.60 33.19
C VAL A 6 -31.40 -16.18 32.57
N ARG A 7 -32.57 -15.54 32.76
CA ARG A 7 -32.80 -14.16 32.29
C ARG A 7 -31.96 -13.13 33.05
N SER A 8 -31.75 -13.33 34.36
CA SER A 8 -30.91 -12.43 35.18
C SER A 8 -29.44 -12.54 34.82
N ILE A 9 -28.91 -13.71 34.49
CA ILE A 9 -27.52 -13.94 34.09
C ILE A 9 -27.28 -13.33 32.68
N LEU A 10 -28.20 -13.48 31.73
CA LEU A 10 -28.10 -12.87 30.42
C LEU A 10 -28.14 -11.33 30.48
N LEU A 11 -28.99 -10.75 31.32
CA LEU A 11 -29.05 -9.30 31.47
C LEU A 11 -27.77 -8.74 32.13
N ALA A 12 -27.23 -9.41 33.13
CA ALA A 12 -25.98 -9.02 33.76
C ALA A 12 -24.78 -9.10 32.81
N SER A 13 -24.74 -10.13 31.94
CA SER A 13 -23.69 -10.29 30.95
C SER A 13 -23.75 -9.21 29.84
N VAL A 14 -24.94 -8.82 29.39
CA VAL A 14 -25.13 -7.74 28.41
C VAL A 14 -24.75 -6.39 29.01
N ILE A 15 -25.15 -6.12 30.25
CA ILE A 15 -24.80 -4.87 30.96
C ILE A 15 -23.29 -4.80 31.19
N ALA A 16 -22.64 -5.89 31.57
CA ALA A 16 -21.17 -5.93 31.74
C ALA A 16 -20.41 -5.70 30.43
N LEU A 17 -20.91 -6.23 29.28
CA LEU A 17 -20.32 -5.97 27.97
C LEU A 17 -20.50 -4.51 27.52
N VAL A 18 -21.64 -3.90 27.77
CA VAL A 18 -21.89 -2.49 27.43
C VAL A 18 -21.01 -1.57 28.30
N ILE A 19 -20.92 -1.81 29.60
CA ILE A 19 -20.07 -1.02 30.51
C ILE A 19 -18.59 -1.16 30.17
N SER A 20 -18.12 -2.36 29.78
CA SER A 20 -16.73 -2.54 29.34
C SER A 20 -16.43 -1.87 28.01
N GLY A 21 -17.41 -1.79 27.10
CA GLY A 21 -17.29 -1.06 25.85
C GLY A 21 -17.22 0.46 26.04
N GLU A 22 -18.07 0.99 26.92
CA GLU A 22 -18.09 2.43 27.23
C GLU A 22 -16.82 2.87 27.99
N THR A 23 -16.31 2.06 28.92
CA THR A 23 -15.07 2.37 29.62
C THR A 23 -13.84 2.31 28.68
N ALA A 24 -13.78 1.35 27.77
CA ALA A 24 -12.71 1.27 26.78
C ALA A 24 -12.76 2.45 25.80
N PHE A 25 -13.93 2.88 25.38
CA PHE A 25 -14.10 4.04 24.51
C PHE A 25 -13.74 5.35 25.23
N ALA A 26 -14.17 5.53 26.48
CA ALA A 26 -13.82 6.67 27.30
C ALA A 26 -12.31 6.74 27.58
N GLN A 27 -11.66 5.61 27.85
CA GLN A 27 -10.21 5.53 28.02
C GLN A 27 -9.48 5.92 26.73
N GLN A 28 -9.90 5.40 25.60
CA GLN A 28 -9.32 5.73 24.29
C GLN A 28 -9.50 7.23 23.94
N GLN A 29 -10.61 7.84 24.33
CA GLN A 29 -10.82 9.28 24.17
C GLN A 29 -9.90 10.10 25.11
N ALA A 30 -9.74 9.67 26.36
CA ALA A 30 -8.85 10.31 27.31
C ALA A 30 -7.37 10.25 26.83
N ASP A 31 -6.93 9.09 26.34
CA ASP A 31 -5.58 8.92 25.79
C ASP A 31 -5.34 9.83 24.56
N ARG A 32 -6.33 9.96 23.67
CA ARG A 32 -6.26 10.87 22.51
C ARG A 32 -6.19 12.34 22.93
N GLN A 33 -6.94 12.74 23.97
CA GLN A 33 -6.89 14.10 24.52
C GLN A 33 -5.55 14.38 25.17
N GLN A 34 -4.96 13.42 25.88
CA GLN A 34 -3.67 13.55 26.51
C GLN A 34 -2.53 13.73 25.46
N ILE A 35 -2.57 12.98 24.36
CA ILE A 35 -1.65 13.18 23.22
C ILE A 35 -1.82 14.58 22.65
N GLY A 36 -3.06 15.02 22.43
CA GLY A 36 -3.36 16.36 21.93
C GLY A 36 -2.91 17.49 22.86
N ALA A 37 -2.94 17.25 24.18
CA ALA A 37 -2.45 18.21 25.18
C ALA A 37 -0.94 18.47 25.03
N SER A 38 -0.15 17.47 24.63
CA SER A 38 1.29 17.60 24.42
C SER A 38 1.68 18.34 23.13
N PHE A 39 0.72 18.66 22.26
CA PHE A 39 1.00 19.34 20.99
C PHE A 39 1.35 20.83 21.24
N PRO A 40 2.22 21.41 20.39
CA PRO A 40 2.58 22.82 20.49
C PRO A 40 1.35 23.74 20.49
N GLU A 41 1.39 24.80 21.29
CA GLU A 41 0.32 25.79 21.31
C GLU A 41 0.25 26.62 20.02
N GLY A 42 -0.97 27.01 19.63
CA GLY A 42 -1.15 27.90 18.49
C GLY A 42 -2.52 27.81 17.82
N ALA A 43 -2.80 28.79 17.00
CA ALA A 43 -4.03 28.81 16.20
C ALA A 43 -4.13 27.54 15.35
N GLY A 44 -5.26 26.85 15.41
CA GLY A 44 -5.53 25.58 14.74
C GLY A 44 -5.36 24.33 15.63
N LYS A 45 -4.67 24.40 16.79
CA LYS A 45 -4.50 23.27 17.70
C LYS A 45 -5.85 22.64 18.09
N ALA A 46 -6.78 23.45 18.56
CA ALA A 46 -8.09 22.98 19.01
C ALA A 46 -8.85 22.23 17.92
N THR A 47 -8.86 22.77 16.70
CA THR A 47 -9.49 22.13 15.53
C THR A 47 -8.79 20.81 15.16
N VAL A 48 -7.44 20.78 15.15
CA VAL A 48 -6.69 19.57 14.86
C VAL A 48 -6.97 18.49 15.91
N VAL A 49 -6.93 18.81 17.18
CA VAL A 49 -7.18 17.84 18.25
C VAL A 49 -8.60 17.32 18.21
N SER A 50 -9.61 18.19 18.08
CA SER A 50 -11.01 17.77 18.10
C SER A 50 -11.44 17.00 16.86
N VAL A 51 -11.02 17.45 15.67
CA VAL A 51 -11.48 16.86 14.41
C VAL A 51 -10.66 15.64 14.01
N CYS A 52 -9.33 15.73 14.05
CA CYS A 52 -8.47 14.64 13.55
C CYS A 52 -8.51 13.40 14.46
N SER A 53 -8.76 13.57 15.77
CA SER A 53 -8.92 12.44 16.70
C SER A 53 -10.18 11.59 16.44
N GLY A 54 -11.15 12.12 15.70
CA GLY A 54 -12.39 11.40 15.40
C GLY A 54 -12.20 10.16 14.52
N CYS A 55 -11.17 10.14 13.66
CA CYS A 55 -10.98 9.08 12.67
C CYS A 55 -9.74 8.24 12.91
N HIS A 56 -8.68 8.78 13.48
CA HIS A 56 -7.41 8.07 13.69
C HIS A 56 -6.65 8.63 14.89
N ASP A 57 -5.57 7.94 15.26
CA ASP A 57 -4.67 8.35 16.32
C ASP A 57 -3.91 9.63 15.93
N LEU A 58 -3.85 10.59 16.86
CA LEU A 58 -3.16 11.87 16.69
C LEU A 58 -1.62 11.71 16.61
N GLU A 59 -1.08 10.63 17.13
CA GLU A 59 0.36 10.34 17.04
C GLU A 59 0.86 10.32 15.59
N ARG A 60 0.00 10.00 14.63
CA ARG A 60 0.32 10.06 13.19
C ARG A 60 0.81 11.43 12.72
N LEU A 61 0.34 12.50 13.35
CA LEU A 61 0.76 13.87 13.01
C LEU A 61 2.23 14.11 13.34
N THR A 62 2.75 13.44 14.37
CA THR A 62 4.14 13.55 14.79
C THR A 62 5.14 12.99 13.77
N ALA A 63 4.66 12.30 12.73
CA ALA A 63 5.50 11.89 11.60
C ALA A 63 6.16 13.10 10.92
N GLY A 64 5.44 14.23 10.85
CA GLY A 64 5.91 15.46 10.23
C GLY A 64 6.02 15.38 8.71
N TYR A 65 5.79 16.50 8.03
CA TYR A 65 5.90 16.59 6.58
C TYR A 65 6.44 17.96 6.16
N THR A 66 6.92 18.06 4.92
CA THR A 66 7.20 19.38 4.29
C THR A 66 5.92 20.20 4.17
N PRO A 67 5.99 21.53 3.92
CA PRO A 67 4.80 22.33 3.65
C PRO A 67 3.92 21.75 2.54
N GLU A 68 4.51 21.29 1.44
CA GLU A 68 3.83 20.64 0.31
C GLU A 68 3.22 19.29 0.71
N GLY A 69 3.93 18.51 1.55
CA GLY A 69 3.44 17.28 2.13
C GLY A 69 2.21 17.53 3.00
N TRP A 70 2.22 18.56 3.86
CA TRP A 70 1.06 18.95 4.66
C TRP A 70 -0.10 19.46 3.79
N LEU A 71 0.18 20.19 2.70
CA LEU A 71 -0.84 20.57 1.72
C LEU A 71 -1.52 19.32 1.15
N SER A 72 -0.74 18.34 0.71
CA SER A 72 -1.24 17.06 0.18
C SER A 72 -2.03 16.28 1.22
N VAL A 73 -1.49 16.12 2.45
CA VAL A 73 -2.17 15.39 3.54
C VAL A 73 -3.50 16.05 3.92
N THR A 74 -3.55 17.38 4.07
CA THR A 74 -4.79 18.08 4.42
C THR A 74 -5.82 18.02 3.28
N THR A 75 -5.37 18.08 2.02
CA THR A 75 -6.23 17.88 0.84
C THR A 75 -6.80 16.45 0.82
N MET A 76 -5.98 15.45 1.09
CA MET A 76 -6.43 14.05 1.23
C MET A 76 -7.49 13.90 2.33
N MET A 77 -7.26 14.48 3.51
CA MET A 77 -8.21 14.41 4.62
C MET A 77 -9.54 15.08 4.27
N ARG A 78 -9.49 16.20 3.56
CA ARG A 78 -10.71 16.87 3.05
C ARG A 78 -11.45 15.98 2.05
N ASN A 79 -10.78 15.37 1.10
CA ASN A 79 -11.38 14.45 0.13
C ASN A 79 -11.99 13.22 0.83
N PHE A 80 -11.40 12.81 1.95
CA PHE A 80 -11.90 11.71 2.78
C PHE A 80 -13.09 12.12 3.69
N GLY A 81 -13.48 13.39 3.68
CA GLY A 81 -14.63 13.88 4.42
C GLY A 81 -14.33 14.33 5.85
N ALA A 82 -13.09 14.70 6.18
CA ALA A 82 -12.78 15.25 7.49
C ALA A 82 -13.62 16.52 7.75
N PRO A 83 -14.37 16.59 8.88
CA PRO A 83 -15.35 17.65 9.14
C PRO A 83 -14.69 18.95 9.66
N VAL A 84 -13.66 19.43 8.97
CA VAL A 84 -13.04 20.74 9.23
C VAL A 84 -13.85 21.81 8.50
N PRO A 85 -14.30 22.88 9.16
CA PRO A 85 -14.98 23.98 8.49
C PRO A 85 -14.16 24.54 7.33
N PRO A 86 -14.78 24.91 6.19
CA PRO A 86 -14.05 25.30 4.98
C PRO A 86 -13.05 26.44 5.19
N ASP A 87 -13.39 27.42 6.03
CA ASP A 87 -12.56 28.58 6.39
C ASP A 87 -11.44 28.26 7.39
N HIS A 88 -11.47 27.12 8.06
CA HIS A 88 -10.45 26.71 9.01
C HIS A 88 -9.28 25.90 8.37
N TRP A 89 -9.42 25.42 7.15
CA TRP A 89 -8.40 24.58 6.54
C TRP A 89 -7.03 25.23 6.43
N GLU A 90 -6.98 26.51 6.16
CA GLU A 90 -5.72 27.24 6.06
C GLU A 90 -5.03 27.39 7.42
N THR A 91 -5.80 27.71 8.47
CA THR A 91 -5.31 27.76 9.85
C THR A 91 -4.82 26.39 10.34
N VAL A 92 -5.56 25.31 10.05
CA VAL A 92 -5.14 23.93 10.34
C VAL A 92 -3.82 23.60 9.65
N ARG A 93 -3.70 23.89 8.37
CA ARG A 93 -2.48 23.63 7.60
C ARG A 93 -1.29 24.43 8.13
N ALA A 94 -1.45 25.72 8.37
CA ALA A 94 -0.41 26.58 8.92
C ALA A 94 0.05 26.07 10.30
N TYR A 95 -0.88 25.59 11.12
CA TYR A 95 -0.56 24.98 12.40
C TYR A 95 0.28 23.70 12.23
N LEU A 96 -0.15 22.78 11.33
CA LEU A 96 0.56 21.52 11.09
C LEU A 96 1.98 21.74 10.54
N ILE A 97 2.14 22.65 9.59
CA ILE A 97 3.46 23.03 9.04
C ILE A 97 4.40 23.50 10.13
N ARG A 98 3.93 24.39 11.00
CA ARG A 98 4.74 24.97 12.07
C ARG A 98 5.03 23.97 13.18
N SER A 99 4.03 23.19 13.59
CA SER A 99 4.09 22.34 14.78
C SER A 99 4.68 20.96 14.52
N PHE A 100 4.58 20.47 13.29
CA PHE A 100 5.04 19.14 12.88
C PHE A 100 5.84 19.23 11.56
N PRO A 101 6.99 19.88 11.56
CA PRO A 101 7.86 19.95 10.38
C PRO A 101 8.39 18.54 10.02
N GLU A 102 8.86 18.40 8.80
CA GLU A 102 9.48 17.16 8.35
C GLU A 102 10.63 16.74 9.28
N LYS A 103 10.60 15.48 9.72
CA LYS A 103 11.71 14.93 10.50
C LYS A 103 12.92 14.67 9.60
N PRO A 104 14.14 14.84 10.11
CA PRO A 104 15.34 14.48 9.37
C PRO A 104 15.29 13.05 8.86
N ARG A 105 15.54 12.89 7.58
CA ARG A 105 15.70 11.60 6.91
C ARG A 105 17.17 11.42 6.49
N PRO A 106 17.65 10.20 6.33
CA PRO A 106 19.01 10.01 5.82
C PRO A 106 19.15 10.57 4.41
N ASP A 107 20.30 11.15 4.13
CA ASP A 107 20.64 11.57 2.79
C ASP A 107 20.69 10.36 1.84
N ALA A 108 20.22 10.57 0.63
CA ALA A 108 20.25 9.53 -0.40
C ALA A 108 21.67 9.12 -0.74
N VAL A 109 21.94 7.84 -0.75
CA VAL A 109 23.22 7.30 -1.24
C VAL A 109 23.12 7.04 -2.74
N ILE A 110 23.90 7.77 -3.53
CA ILE A 110 23.96 7.60 -4.99
C ILE A 110 25.10 6.66 -5.34
N VAL A 111 24.71 5.49 -5.85
CA VAL A 111 25.64 4.45 -6.31
C VAL A 111 25.70 4.50 -7.84
N PRO A 112 26.82 4.89 -8.43
CA PRO A 112 26.96 4.95 -9.89
C PRO A 112 27.06 3.53 -10.50
N GLY A 113 26.85 3.43 -11.82
CA GLY A 113 27.02 2.18 -12.55
C GLY A 113 26.72 2.36 -14.05
N PRO A 114 26.76 1.26 -14.82
CA PRO A 114 26.69 1.31 -16.28
C PRO A 114 25.29 1.55 -16.85
N THR A 115 24.23 1.36 -16.04
CA THR A 115 22.85 1.58 -16.50
C THR A 115 22.52 3.06 -16.47
N GLU A 116 22.08 3.62 -17.59
CA GLU A 116 21.54 4.97 -17.65
C GLU A 116 20.02 4.95 -17.60
N VAL A 117 19.44 5.94 -16.91
CA VAL A 117 17.98 6.10 -16.83
C VAL A 117 17.59 7.56 -17.01
N SER A 118 16.36 7.77 -17.49
CA SER A 118 15.64 9.03 -17.32
C SER A 118 14.35 8.79 -16.53
N ILE A 119 14.00 9.70 -15.63
CA ILE A 119 12.79 9.57 -14.81
C ILE A 119 11.79 10.63 -15.27
N MET A 120 10.70 10.19 -15.87
CA MET A 120 9.58 11.03 -16.26
C MET A 120 8.49 10.97 -15.20
N GLN A 121 7.77 12.07 -15.00
CA GLN A 121 6.69 12.17 -14.01
C GLN A 121 5.51 12.94 -14.60
N TRP A 122 4.29 12.48 -14.31
CA TRP A 122 3.05 13.12 -14.72
C TRP A 122 2.23 13.47 -13.47
N PRO A 123 1.91 14.76 -13.26
CA PRO A 123 1.00 15.17 -12.20
C PRO A 123 -0.42 14.70 -12.51
N LEU A 124 -1.10 14.15 -11.50
CA LEU A 124 -2.45 13.63 -11.67
C LEU A 124 -3.50 14.74 -11.61
N PRO A 125 -4.63 14.61 -12.36
CA PRO A 125 -5.63 15.66 -12.49
C PRO A 125 -6.31 16.03 -11.17
N THR A 126 -6.65 15.03 -10.33
CA THR A 126 -7.32 15.26 -9.04
C THR A 126 -6.28 15.47 -7.93
N PRO A 127 -6.16 16.67 -7.35
CA PRO A 127 -5.24 16.92 -6.24
C PRO A 127 -5.58 16.08 -5.01
N GLY A 128 -4.54 15.60 -4.31
CA GLY A 128 -4.71 14.78 -3.11
C GLY A 128 -5.33 13.41 -3.37
N SER A 129 -5.26 12.93 -4.59
CA SER A 129 -5.78 11.63 -4.99
C SER A 129 -5.11 10.46 -4.26
N ARG A 130 -3.87 10.64 -3.79
CA ARG A 130 -3.05 9.60 -3.17
C ARG A 130 -2.94 8.38 -4.09
N PRO A 131 -2.29 8.49 -5.25
CA PRO A 131 -2.07 7.35 -6.11
C PRO A 131 -1.34 6.26 -5.33
N HIS A 132 -1.90 5.04 -5.36
CA HIS A 132 -1.37 3.95 -4.53
C HIS A 132 -0.67 2.89 -5.35
N ASP A 133 -1.38 2.12 -6.14
CA ASP A 133 -0.81 1.09 -6.99
C ASP A 133 -0.89 1.51 -8.48
N PRO A 134 0.22 1.45 -9.21
CA PRO A 134 0.22 1.56 -10.67
C PRO A 134 0.02 0.18 -11.30
N MET A 135 -0.52 0.15 -12.50
CA MET A 135 -0.63 -1.03 -13.36
C MET A 135 -0.44 -0.60 -14.82
N VAL A 136 0.18 -1.43 -15.63
CA VAL A 136 0.25 -1.22 -17.08
C VAL A 136 -0.69 -2.20 -17.76
N ALA A 137 -1.65 -1.64 -18.50
CA ALA A 137 -2.62 -2.42 -19.25
C ALA A 137 -2.01 -2.98 -20.56
N ARG A 138 -2.69 -3.96 -21.15
CA ARG A 138 -2.25 -4.58 -22.43
C ARG A 138 -2.23 -3.63 -23.62
N ASP A 139 -2.93 -2.51 -23.55
CA ASP A 139 -2.86 -1.44 -24.56
C ASP A 139 -1.68 -0.47 -24.34
N GLY A 140 -0.87 -0.68 -23.29
CA GLY A 140 0.29 0.13 -22.93
C GLY A 140 -0.04 1.34 -22.08
N LYS A 141 -1.30 1.59 -21.75
CA LYS A 141 -1.67 2.66 -20.87
C LYS A 141 -1.34 2.34 -19.42
N ILE A 142 -1.00 3.37 -18.66
CA ILE A 142 -0.68 3.27 -17.25
C ILE A 142 -1.93 3.61 -16.44
N TRP A 143 -2.36 2.68 -15.61
CA TRP A 143 -3.45 2.89 -14.67
C TRP A 143 -2.92 3.20 -13.27
N TRP A 144 -3.71 3.92 -12.50
CA TRP A 144 -3.44 4.14 -11.07
C TRP A 144 -4.72 4.10 -10.24
N SER A 145 -4.60 3.70 -8.99
CA SER A 145 -5.66 3.83 -8.00
C SER A 145 -5.53 5.14 -7.24
N GLY A 146 -6.52 6.03 -7.37
CA GLY A 146 -6.62 7.27 -6.60
C GLY A 146 -7.38 7.04 -5.29
N GLN A 147 -6.69 6.49 -4.29
CA GLN A 147 -7.32 5.94 -3.08
C GLN A 147 -8.22 6.91 -2.34
N LEU A 148 -7.78 8.16 -2.14
CA LEU A 148 -8.59 9.16 -1.41
C LEU A 148 -9.44 10.04 -2.30
N ALA A 149 -9.30 9.93 -3.62
CA ALA A 149 -10.19 10.56 -4.58
C ALA A 149 -11.37 9.67 -4.97
N ASN A 150 -11.37 8.39 -4.56
CA ASN A 150 -12.33 7.39 -5.01
C ASN A 150 -12.41 7.33 -6.54
N LYS A 151 -11.25 7.19 -7.18
CA LYS A 151 -11.13 7.13 -8.64
C LYS A 151 -10.12 6.08 -9.06
N LEU A 152 -10.34 5.49 -10.23
CA LEU A 152 -9.31 4.84 -11.01
C LEU A 152 -8.91 5.80 -12.12
N GLY A 153 -7.61 5.87 -12.42
CA GLY A 153 -7.14 6.75 -13.49
C GLY A 153 -6.35 5.99 -14.54
N GLN A 154 -6.35 6.53 -15.75
CA GLN A 154 -5.65 6.00 -16.92
C GLN A 154 -4.84 7.12 -17.56
N LEU A 155 -3.57 6.86 -17.87
CA LEU A 155 -2.63 7.73 -18.58
C LEU A 155 -2.17 7.05 -19.86
N ASP A 156 -2.27 7.75 -20.98
CA ASP A 156 -1.53 7.41 -22.17
C ASP A 156 -0.10 8.02 -22.06
N PRO A 157 0.95 7.19 -21.92
CA PRO A 157 2.29 7.70 -21.69
C PRO A 157 2.92 8.33 -22.95
N GLN A 158 2.33 8.15 -24.14
CA GLN A 158 2.80 8.73 -25.38
C GLN A 158 2.29 10.16 -25.58
N THR A 159 1.03 10.40 -25.21
CA THR A 159 0.37 11.70 -25.40
C THR A 159 0.28 12.54 -24.14
N GLY A 160 0.45 11.92 -22.96
CA GLY A 160 0.21 12.52 -21.67
C GLY A 160 -1.28 12.69 -21.32
N GLN A 161 -2.19 12.24 -22.16
CA GLN A 161 -3.62 12.33 -21.91
C GLN A 161 -4.04 11.42 -20.76
N MET A 162 -4.91 11.94 -19.90
CA MET A 162 -5.42 11.24 -18.74
C MET A 162 -6.94 11.19 -18.73
N LYS A 163 -7.48 10.07 -18.21
CA LYS A 163 -8.90 9.88 -17.95
C LYS A 163 -9.08 9.33 -16.54
N GLU A 164 -10.06 9.84 -15.82
CA GLU A 164 -10.42 9.32 -14.49
C GLU A 164 -11.82 8.72 -14.51
N TYR A 165 -11.99 7.61 -13.80
CA TYR A 165 -13.23 6.86 -13.64
C TYR A 165 -13.62 6.93 -12.15
N PRO A 166 -14.70 7.64 -11.80
CA PRO A 166 -15.19 7.70 -10.44
C PRO A 166 -15.70 6.32 -9.99
N VAL A 167 -15.47 5.99 -8.74
CA VAL A 167 -16.09 4.86 -8.06
C VAL A 167 -16.89 5.40 -6.87
N ASP A 168 -17.71 4.54 -6.26
CA ASP A 168 -18.56 4.96 -5.15
C ASP A 168 -17.75 5.63 -4.03
N PRO A 169 -18.34 6.62 -3.33
CA PRO A 169 -17.70 7.25 -2.18
C PRO A 169 -17.26 6.23 -1.15
N LEU A 170 -16.13 6.50 -0.49
CA LEU A 170 -15.53 5.63 0.53
C LEU A 170 -15.06 4.25 0.02
N THR A 171 -15.01 4.03 -1.29
CA THR A 171 -14.41 2.80 -1.86
C THR A 171 -12.92 2.67 -1.51
N GLY A 172 -12.16 3.74 -1.63
CA GLY A 172 -10.71 3.74 -1.42
C GLY A 172 -9.98 2.74 -2.31
N PRO A 173 -10.06 2.83 -3.66
CA PRO A 173 -9.45 1.86 -4.56
C PRO A 173 -7.94 1.75 -4.29
N HIS A 174 -7.41 0.52 -4.25
CA HIS A 174 -6.03 0.31 -3.83
C HIS A 174 -5.21 -0.53 -4.82
N GLY A 175 -5.31 -1.84 -4.82
CA GLY A 175 -4.64 -2.70 -5.80
C GLY A 175 -5.38 -2.75 -7.12
N LEU A 176 -4.65 -2.93 -8.24
CA LEU A 176 -5.19 -3.00 -9.59
C LEU A 176 -4.63 -4.20 -10.35
N VAL A 177 -5.48 -4.85 -11.17
CA VAL A 177 -5.07 -5.84 -12.16
C VAL A 177 -6.04 -5.85 -13.35
N GLU A 178 -5.53 -6.10 -14.57
CA GLU A 178 -6.33 -6.22 -15.79
C GLU A 178 -6.65 -7.69 -16.09
N ASP A 179 -7.92 -8.01 -16.39
CA ASP A 179 -8.30 -9.35 -16.86
C ASP A 179 -8.10 -9.51 -18.38
N LYS A 180 -8.30 -10.75 -18.88
CA LYS A 180 -8.13 -11.06 -20.34
C LYS A 180 -9.08 -10.28 -21.26
N ASP A 181 -10.19 -9.75 -20.73
CA ASP A 181 -11.22 -9.03 -21.49
C ASP A 181 -11.03 -7.51 -21.42
N GLY A 182 -9.96 -7.04 -20.75
CA GLY A 182 -9.60 -5.62 -20.60
C GLY A 182 -10.36 -4.91 -19.48
N ASN A 183 -11.03 -5.63 -18.58
CA ASN A 183 -11.63 -5.03 -17.41
C ASN A 183 -10.57 -4.81 -16.33
N ILE A 184 -10.74 -3.76 -15.54
CA ILE A 184 -9.85 -3.42 -14.45
C ILE A 184 -10.46 -3.89 -13.13
N TRP A 185 -9.83 -4.87 -12.52
CA TRP A 185 -10.17 -5.32 -11.19
C TRP A 185 -9.40 -4.53 -10.16
N PHE A 186 -10.05 -4.21 -9.05
CA PHE A 186 -9.44 -3.42 -7.98
C PHE A 186 -9.96 -3.82 -6.60
N THR A 187 -9.18 -3.53 -5.59
CA THR A 187 -9.60 -3.70 -4.20
C THR A 187 -10.25 -2.43 -3.68
N GLY A 188 -11.50 -2.51 -3.19
CA GLY A 188 -12.20 -1.44 -2.48
C GLY A 188 -11.78 -1.44 -1.01
N ASN A 189 -10.59 -0.87 -0.73
CA ASN A 189 -9.88 -1.03 0.53
C ASN A 189 -10.65 -0.51 1.76
N PHE A 190 -11.44 0.56 1.61
CA PHE A 190 -12.23 1.10 2.72
C PHE A 190 -13.64 0.50 2.82
N ALA A 191 -14.14 -0.10 1.73
CA ALA A 191 -15.50 -0.60 1.64
C ALA A 191 -15.61 -2.13 1.74
N GLY A 192 -14.49 -2.86 1.68
CA GLY A 192 -14.48 -4.31 1.92
C GLY A 192 -15.05 -5.13 0.76
N PHE A 193 -14.73 -4.78 -0.49
CA PHE A 193 -15.14 -5.54 -1.67
C PHE A 193 -14.03 -5.63 -2.73
N ILE A 194 -14.19 -6.51 -3.70
CA ILE A 194 -13.42 -6.51 -4.95
C ILE A 194 -14.30 -5.90 -6.03
N GLY A 195 -13.78 -4.88 -6.72
CA GLY A 195 -14.48 -4.19 -7.81
C GLY A 195 -13.97 -4.62 -9.18
N LYS A 196 -14.86 -4.61 -10.17
CA LYS A 196 -14.56 -4.81 -11.59
C LYS A 196 -15.10 -3.61 -12.38
N LEU A 197 -14.22 -2.81 -12.96
CA LEU A 197 -14.55 -1.71 -13.86
C LEU A 197 -14.48 -2.19 -15.31
N ASP A 198 -15.52 -1.96 -16.10
CA ASP A 198 -15.43 -1.97 -17.57
C ASP A 198 -15.02 -0.57 -18.06
N PRO A 199 -13.80 -0.37 -18.61
CA PRO A 199 -13.36 0.95 -19.04
C PRO A 199 -14.13 1.54 -20.24
N ARG A 200 -14.87 0.71 -20.96
CA ARG A 200 -15.66 1.12 -22.14
C ARG A 200 -16.96 1.79 -21.72
N SER A 201 -17.67 1.19 -20.78
CA SER A 201 -18.95 1.72 -20.25
C SER A 201 -18.74 2.62 -19.01
N GLY A 202 -17.68 2.41 -18.24
CA GLY A 202 -17.47 3.02 -16.93
C GLY A 202 -18.23 2.32 -15.79
N GLU A 203 -18.91 1.20 -16.09
CA GLU A 203 -19.69 0.45 -15.11
C GLU A 203 -18.77 -0.30 -14.13
N VAL A 204 -19.14 -0.28 -12.85
CA VAL A 204 -18.44 -0.98 -11.77
C VAL A 204 -19.35 -2.04 -11.17
N LYS A 205 -18.89 -3.31 -11.23
CA LYS A 205 -19.51 -4.41 -10.50
C LYS A 205 -18.73 -4.68 -9.22
N GLN A 206 -19.44 -4.87 -8.09
CA GLN A 206 -18.85 -5.12 -6.78
C GLN A 206 -19.07 -6.58 -6.36
N TYR A 207 -18.06 -7.16 -5.70
CA TYR A 207 -18.06 -8.50 -5.10
C TYR A 207 -17.73 -8.34 -3.60
N PRO A 208 -18.75 -8.28 -2.72
CA PRO A 208 -18.55 -8.12 -1.29
C PRO A 208 -17.76 -9.28 -0.69
N LEU A 209 -16.93 -8.99 0.33
CA LEU A 209 -16.23 -10.03 1.05
C LEU A 209 -17.18 -10.72 2.05
N PRO A 210 -17.15 -12.08 2.16
CA PRO A 210 -18.14 -12.83 2.92
C PRO A 210 -17.99 -12.76 4.45
N ASP A 211 -16.84 -12.25 4.95
CA ASP A 211 -16.58 -12.09 6.39
C ASP A 211 -16.51 -10.61 6.75
N PRO A 212 -17.33 -10.11 7.69
CA PRO A 212 -17.33 -8.69 8.07
C PRO A 212 -16.03 -8.21 8.71
N ARG A 213 -15.12 -9.11 9.10
CA ARG A 213 -13.78 -8.78 9.58
C ARG A 213 -12.79 -8.54 8.44
N ALA A 214 -13.10 -8.98 7.23
CA ALA A 214 -12.30 -8.78 6.04
C ALA A 214 -12.61 -7.42 5.38
N ARG A 215 -12.24 -6.32 6.02
CA ARG A 215 -12.69 -4.97 5.64
C ARG A 215 -11.74 -4.22 4.72
N ASP A 216 -10.48 -4.62 4.64
CA ASP A 216 -9.42 -3.86 3.97
C ASP A 216 -8.69 -4.70 2.90
N PRO A 217 -9.37 -5.17 1.84
CA PRO A 217 -8.68 -5.82 0.74
C PRO A 217 -7.61 -4.88 0.17
N HIS A 218 -6.39 -5.42 -0.04
CA HIS A 218 -5.22 -4.59 -0.23
C HIS A 218 -4.55 -4.84 -1.59
N THR A 219 -3.59 -5.76 -1.66
CA THR A 219 -2.94 -6.13 -2.93
C THR A 219 -3.81 -7.15 -3.67
N ILE A 220 -3.84 -7.08 -4.99
CA ILE A 220 -4.59 -7.98 -5.86
C ILE A 220 -3.69 -8.48 -6.98
N VAL A 221 -3.81 -9.75 -7.34
CA VAL A 221 -3.15 -10.37 -8.49
C VAL A 221 -4.14 -11.29 -9.20
N ILE A 222 -3.87 -11.57 -10.47
CA ILE A 222 -4.61 -12.55 -11.24
C ILE A 222 -3.66 -13.70 -11.60
N ASP A 223 -4.09 -14.93 -11.38
CA ASP A 223 -3.30 -16.11 -11.70
C ASP A 223 -3.47 -16.53 -13.18
N HIS A 224 -2.70 -17.52 -13.63
CA HIS A 224 -2.72 -17.98 -15.02
C HIS A 224 -4.06 -18.61 -15.45
N ASN A 225 -4.90 -19.00 -14.49
CA ASN A 225 -6.25 -19.53 -14.73
C ASN A 225 -7.31 -18.42 -14.72
N GLY A 226 -6.91 -17.16 -14.49
CA GLY A 226 -7.82 -16.02 -14.40
C GLY A 226 -8.50 -15.87 -13.03
N ILE A 227 -8.05 -16.61 -12.03
CA ILE A 227 -8.53 -16.46 -10.65
C ILE A 227 -7.88 -15.25 -10.00
N ILE A 228 -8.66 -14.48 -9.28
CA ILE A 228 -8.22 -13.30 -8.57
C ILE A 228 -7.86 -13.65 -7.12
N TRP A 229 -6.64 -13.31 -6.74
CA TRP A 229 -6.14 -13.46 -5.37
C TRP A 229 -5.88 -12.09 -4.76
N PHE A 230 -6.19 -11.92 -3.48
CA PHE A 230 -6.01 -10.66 -2.79
C PHE A 230 -5.65 -10.83 -1.32
N SER A 231 -4.90 -9.89 -0.78
CA SER A 231 -4.64 -9.82 0.66
C SER A 231 -5.67 -8.95 1.36
N VAL A 232 -5.96 -9.25 2.63
CA VAL A 232 -6.75 -8.43 3.55
C VAL A 232 -5.87 -8.17 4.77
N GLN A 233 -5.25 -7.00 4.80
CA GLN A 233 -4.12 -6.72 5.69
C GLN A 233 -4.51 -6.77 7.18
N ASN A 234 -5.37 -5.87 7.63
CA ASN A 234 -5.74 -5.78 9.04
C ASN A 234 -6.78 -6.84 9.43
N GLY A 235 -7.60 -7.28 8.47
CA GLY A 235 -8.50 -8.42 8.65
C GLY A 235 -7.79 -9.75 8.84
N ASN A 236 -6.51 -9.84 8.43
CA ASN A 236 -5.67 -11.03 8.50
C ASN A 236 -6.21 -12.21 7.69
N PHE A 237 -6.50 -11.96 6.39
CA PHE A 237 -6.92 -12.98 5.44
C PHE A 237 -6.13 -12.89 4.12
N VAL A 238 -6.12 -13.99 3.39
CA VAL A 238 -5.90 -14.04 1.94
C VAL A 238 -7.18 -14.51 1.29
N GLY A 239 -7.61 -13.85 0.23
CA GLY A 239 -8.85 -14.13 -0.47
C GLY A 239 -8.61 -14.63 -1.89
N ARG A 240 -9.56 -15.43 -2.37
CA ARG A 240 -9.67 -15.95 -3.73
C ARG A 240 -11.06 -15.63 -4.26
N LEU A 241 -11.14 -15.01 -5.43
CA LEU A 241 -12.38 -14.74 -6.15
C LEU A 241 -12.32 -15.42 -7.51
N ASP A 242 -13.35 -16.18 -7.84
CA ASP A 242 -13.57 -16.77 -9.17
C ASP A 242 -14.42 -15.79 -10.01
N PRO A 243 -13.86 -15.14 -11.05
CA PRO A 243 -14.62 -14.20 -11.85
C PRO A 243 -15.79 -14.80 -12.62
N ALA A 244 -15.75 -16.12 -12.90
CA ALA A 244 -16.80 -16.81 -13.66
C ALA A 244 -18.07 -17.03 -12.84
N THR A 245 -17.90 -17.33 -11.54
CA THR A 245 -19.03 -17.63 -10.62
C THR A 245 -19.33 -16.44 -9.69
N GLY A 246 -18.35 -15.61 -9.40
CA GLY A 246 -18.39 -14.58 -8.37
C GLY A 246 -18.15 -15.11 -6.96
N ASP A 247 -17.77 -16.39 -6.82
CA ASP A 247 -17.51 -17.02 -5.52
C ASP A 247 -16.25 -16.45 -4.86
N VAL A 248 -16.36 -16.01 -3.62
CA VAL A 248 -15.27 -15.46 -2.81
C VAL A 248 -14.99 -16.35 -1.62
N LYS A 249 -13.75 -16.84 -1.54
CA LYS A 249 -13.24 -17.63 -0.40
C LYS A 249 -12.16 -16.85 0.35
N LEU A 250 -12.09 -17.06 1.66
CA LEU A 250 -11.10 -16.42 2.54
C LEU A 250 -10.39 -17.47 3.39
N ALA A 251 -9.06 -17.35 3.52
CA ALA A 251 -8.25 -18.15 4.44
C ALA A 251 -7.49 -17.24 5.39
N ARG A 252 -7.28 -17.70 6.63
CA ARG A 252 -6.43 -17.03 7.61
C ARG A 252 -5.06 -17.67 7.64
N PRO A 253 -3.96 -16.86 7.60
CA PRO A 253 -2.65 -17.38 7.92
C PRO A 253 -2.63 -18.06 9.29
N PRO A 254 -1.83 -19.12 9.48
CA PRO A 254 -1.60 -19.73 10.79
C PRO A 254 -1.07 -18.73 11.81
N THR A 255 -0.23 -17.80 11.36
CA THR A 255 0.29 -16.73 12.22
C THR A 255 -0.80 -15.72 12.57
N GLY A 256 -1.04 -15.52 13.87
CA GLY A 256 -1.90 -14.47 14.35
C GLY A 256 -1.34 -13.09 14.00
N ASN A 257 -2.18 -12.18 13.48
CA ASN A 257 -1.76 -10.83 13.05
C ASN A 257 -0.62 -10.83 12.01
N ALA A 258 -0.60 -11.83 11.12
CA ALA A 258 0.35 -11.94 10.01
C ALA A 258 0.32 -10.72 9.08
N ARG A 259 -0.84 -10.08 8.93
CA ARG A 259 -1.06 -8.91 8.08
C ARG A 259 -0.60 -9.15 6.64
N PRO A 260 -1.21 -10.09 5.90
CA PRO A 260 -0.87 -10.37 4.50
C PRO A 260 -0.84 -9.07 3.68
N TYR A 261 0.21 -8.88 2.87
CA TYR A 261 0.44 -7.60 2.19
C TYR A 261 0.69 -7.79 0.69
N GLY A 262 1.92 -7.76 0.21
CA GLY A 262 2.25 -7.99 -1.20
C GLY A 262 1.98 -9.42 -1.62
N LEU A 263 1.42 -9.61 -2.82
CA LEU A 263 1.23 -10.91 -3.47
C LEU A 263 1.92 -10.94 -4.82
N ALA A 264 2.36 -12.13 -5.24
CA ALA A 264 2.85 -12.40 -6.59
C ALA A 264 2.54 -13.85 -6.99
N VAL A 265 2.48 -14.10 -8.29
CA VAL A 265 2.26 -15.43 -8.89
C VAL A 265 3.53 -15.83 -9.64
N ASN A 266 4.02 -17.05 -9.43
CA ASN A 266 5.21 -17.56 -10.11
C ASN A 266 4.86 -18.26 -11.43
N SER A 267 5.87 -18.74 -12.18
CA SER A 267 5.68 -19.41 -13.47
C SER A 267 4.87 -20.70 -13.37
N LYS A 268 4.84 -21.33 -12.18
CA LYS A 268 4.09 -22.56 -11.88
C LYS A 268 2.67 -22.31 -11.38
N ASN A 269 2.20 -21.08 -11.51
CA ASN A 269 0.88 -20.64 -11.01
C ASN A 269 0.70 -20.80 -9.50
N GLN A 270 1.78 -20.66 -8.73
CA GLN A 270 1.73 -20.65 -7.27
C GLN A 270 1.65 -19.21 -6.78
N VAL A 271 0.76 -18.97 -5.82
CA VAL A 271 0.57 -17.65 -5.21
C VAL A 271 1.41 -17.53 -3.96
N PHE A 272 2.28 -16.54 -3.92
CA PHE A 272 3.08 -16.20 -2.76
C PHE A 272 2.64 -14.86 -2.20
N PHE A 273 2.76 -14.69 -0.88
CA PHE A 273 2.50 -13.42 -0.21
C PHE A 273 3.45 -13.19 0.96
N VAL A 274 3.67 -11.93 1.28
CA VAL A 274 4.46 -11.52 2.45
C VAL A 274 3.57 -11.24 3.65
N GLU A 275 4.08 -11.53 4.85
CA GLU A 275 3.42 -11.25 6.11
C GLU A 275 4.04 -10.01 6.76
N PHE A 276 3.48 -8.83 6.50
CA PHE A 276 4.02 -7.57 7.02
C PHE A 276 3.98 -7.47 8.55
N GLY A 277 3.12 -8.25 9.22
CA GLY A 277 3.05 -8.36 10.68
C GLY A 277 4.02 -9.35 11.30
N ALA A 278 4.67 -10.19 10.49
CA ALA A 278 5.56 -11.27 10.92
C ALA A 278 6.76 -11.41 9.97
N PRO A 279 7.88 -11.97 10.45
CA PRO A 279 9.06 -12.23 9.61
C PRO A 279 8.86 -13.48 8.75
N LYS A 280 7.85 -13.46 7.85
CA LYS A 280 7.48 -14.62 7.04
C LYS A 280 7.07 -14.24 5.62
N ILE A 281 7.30 -15.19 4.72
CA ILE A 281 6.65 -15.29 3.41
C ILE A 281 5.80 -16.54 3.43
N ALA A 282 4.70 -16.56 2.70
CA ALA A 282 3.82 -17.72 2.65
C ALA A 282 3.33 -17.97 1.23
N THR A 283 2.86 -19.20 0.98
CA THR A 283 2.15 -19.59 -0.23
C THR A 283 0.74 -20.10 0.12
N ILE A 284 -0.17 -19.98 -0.83
CA ILE A 284 -1.53 -20.47 -0.70
C ILE A 284 -1.91 -21.30 -1.93
N ASP A 285 -2.55 -22.45 -1.72
CA ASP A 285 -3.03 -23.33 -2.80
C ASP A 285 -4.52 -23.09 -3.15
N ASN A 286 -5.00 -23.75 -4.18
CA ASN A 286 -6.41 -23.65 -4.63
C ASN A 286 -7.42 -24.19 -3.60
N ASP A 287 -6.99 -25.04 -2.66
CA ASP A 287 -7.79 -25.54 -1.55
C ASP A 287 -7.78 -24.58 -0.35
N MET A 288 -7.18 -23.39 -0.52
CA MET A 288 -7.03 -22.35 0.50
C MET A 288 -6.13 -22.76 1.68
N ARG A 289 -5.21 -23.72 1.48
CA ARG A 289 -4.22 -24.11 2.49
C ARG A 289 -3.01 -23.18 2.39
N ILE A 290 -2.58 -22.66 3.53
CA ILE A 290 -1.45 -21.73 3.63
C ILE A 290 -0.25 -22.44 4.25
N GLN A 291 0.91 -22.31 3.60
CA GLN A 291 2.21 -22.73 4.12
C GLN A 291 3.08 -21.52 4.33
N GLU A 292 3.63 -21.37 5.54
CA GLU A 292 4.48 -20.25 5.95
C GLU A 292 5.96 -20.64 5.96
N PHE A 293 6.83 -19.71 5.53
CA PHE A 293 8.30 -19.82 5.52
C PHE A 293 8.89 -18.71 6.37
N ALA A 294 9.63 -19.07 7.41
CA ALA A 294 10.27 -18.10 8.30
C ALA A 294 11.46 -17.42 7.61
N LEU A 295 11.61 -16.12 7.83
CA LEU A 295 12.82 -15.37 7.49
C LEU A 295 13.83 -15.45 8.63
N ASN A 296 15.10 -15.13 8.33
CA ASN A 296 16.21 -15.33 9.28
C ASN A 296 16.17 -14.40 10.50
N ASP A 297 15.51 -13.23 10.38
CA ASP A 297 15.52 -12.20 11.43
C ASP A 297 14.12 -11.89 11.91
N PHE A 298 13.89 -11.95 13.22
CA PHE A 298 12.60 -11.65 13.85
C PHE A 298 12.13 -10.20 13.65
N GLY A 299 13.04 -9.26 13.40
CA GLY A 299 12.74 -7.86 13.08
C GLY A 299 12.31 -7.64 11.64
N ALA A 300 12.44 -8.63 10.76
CA ALA A 300 12.06 -8.51 9.36
C ALA A 300 10.56 -8.22 9.23
N ARG A 301 10.25 -7.28 8.33
CA ARG A 301 8.86 -6.91 7.98
C ARG A 301 8.77 -6.80 6.46
N PRO A 302 8.66 -7.96 5.78
CA PRO A 302 8.54 -8.01 4.33
C PRO A 302 7.26 -7.30 3.92
N ARG A 303 7.36 -6.38 2.95
CA ARG A 303 6.23 -5.52 2.60
C ARG A 303 5.72 -5.71 1.18
N ARG A 304 6.60 -5.68 0.19
CA ARG A 304 6.27 -6.00 -1.19
C ARG A 304 7.12 -7.17 -1.66
N ILE A 305 6.65 -7.82 -2.70
CA ILE A 305 7.23 -9.04 -3.26
C ILE A 305 7.32 -8.92 -4.77
N ALA A 306 8.39 -9.44 -5.34
CA ALA A 306 8.56 -9.65 -6.77
C ALA A 306 9.11 -11.06 -7.01
N ILE A 307 8.74 -11.67 -8.12
CA ILE A 307 9.24 -12.99 -8.52
C ILE A 307 9.96 -12.82 -9.85
N THR A 308 11.19 -13.34 -9.94
CA THR A 308 11.99 -13.34 -11.18
C THR A 308 11.55 -14.48 -12.10
N PRO A 309 11.89 -14.44 -13.42
CA PRO A 309 11.50 -15.48 -14.37
C PRO A 309 11.98 -16.90 -14.04
N ASP A 310 12.98 -17.03 -13.18
CA ASP A 310 13.50 -18.28 -12.63
C ASP A 310 12.86 -18.67 -11.29
N ASP A 311 11.69 -18.09 -10.98
CA ASP A 311 10.88 -18.32 -9.80
C ASP A 311 11.54 -17.95 -8.46
N GLN A 312 12.60 -17.13 -8.46
CA GLN A 312 13.20 -16.64 -7.22
C GLN A 312 12.35 -15.55 -6.60
N ILE A 313 12.14 -15.61 -5.30
CA ILE A 313 11.27 -14.70 -4.54
C ILE A 313 12.11 -13.58 -3.94
N TRP A 314 11.77 -12.34 -4.26
CA TRP A 314 12.42 -11.15 -3.74
C TRP A 314 11.43 -10.31 -2.95
N TYR A 315 11.88 -9.71 -1.85
CA TYR A 315 11.02 -8.89 -1.01
C TYR A 315 11.75 -7.64 -0.49
N THR A 316 11.00 -6.60 -0.22
CA THR A 316 11.51 -5.40 0.46
C THR A 316 11.26 -5.50 1.96
N ASP A 317 12.32 -5.48 2.78
CA ASP A 317 12.19 -5.37 4.23
C ASP A 317 12.15 -3.89 4.63
N PHE A 318 10.94 -3.41 4.77
CA PHE A 318 10.66 -2.01 5.09
C PHE A 318 11.20 -1.58 6.46
N ALA A 319 11.25 -2.49 7.43
CA ALA A 319 11.62 -2.15 8.81
C ALA A 319 13.13 -2.02 8.99
N ARG A 320 13.91 -2.91 8.36
CA ARG A 320 15.36 -3.01 8.56
C ARG A 320 16.19 -2.38 7.44
N GLY A 321 15.57 -2.05 6.29
CA GLY A 321 16.27 -1.48 5.14
C GLY A 321 17.05 -2.52 4.32
N TYR A 322 16.45 -3.66 4.03
CA TYR A 322 17.04 -4.72 3.23
C TYR A 322 16.23 -5.05 1.98
N LEU A 323 16.91 -5.49 0.94
CA LEU A 323 16.36 -6.30 -0.13
C LEU A 323 16.61 -7.77 0.25
N GLY A 324 15.54 -8.56 0.39
CA GLY A 324 15.63 -9.97 0.74
C GLY A 324 15.34 -10.88 -0.45
N HIS A 325 15.94 -12.04 -0.45
CA HIS A 325 15.78 -13.12 -1.41
C HIS A 325 15.43 -14.42 -0.68
N LEU A 326 14.41 -15.13 -1.13
CA LEU A 326 14.06 -16.48 -0.70
C LEU A 326 14.06 -17.39 -1.93
N ASP A 327 14.89 -18.41 -1.90
CA ASP A 327 14.78 -19.53 -2.84
C ASP A 327 13.63 -20.45 -2.39
N PRO A 328 12.54 -20.56 -3.16
CA PRO A 328 11.36 -21.33 -2.74
C PRO A 328 11.58 -22.84 -2.72
N VAL A 329 12.69 -23.35 -3.26
CA VAL A 329 13.01 -24.79 -3.30
C VAL A 329 13.89 -25.17 -2.11
N SER A 330 15.00 -24.48 -1.93
CA SER A 330 15.95 -24.75 -0.84
C SER A 330 15.55 -24.08 0.48
N LEU A 331 14.64 -23.12 0.44
CA LEU A 331 14.21 -22.25 1.55
C LEU A 331 15.37 -21.40 2.11
N LYS A 332 16.43 -21.24 1.34
CA LYS A 332 17.56 -20.37 1.71
C LYS A 332 17.14 -18.91 1.60
N VAL A 333 17.42 -18.14 2.64
CA VAL A 333 17.20 -16.69 2.68
C VAL A 333 18.54 -15.97 2.60
N GLU A 334 18.63 -14.99 1.68
CA GLU A 334 19.76 -14.06 1.57
C GLU A 334 19.25 -12.64 1.69
N GLU A 335 20.05 -11.76 2.29
CA GLU A 335 19.64 -10.39 2.55
C GLU A 335 20.76 -9.41 2.16
N PHE A 336 20.40 -8.34 1.46
CA PHE A 336 21.30 -7.32 0.96
C PHE A 336 20.92 -5.98 1.57
N ALA A 337 21.82 -5.35 2.31
CA ALA A 337 21.58 -4.04 2.89
C ALA A 337 21.32 -3.01 1.78
N SER A 338 20.23 -2.29 1.89
CA SER A 338 19.86 -1.22 0.95
C SER A 338 20.88 -0.07 1.03
N PRO A 339 21.24 0.59 -0.09
CA PRO A 339 22.33 1.57 -0.12
C PRO A 339 22.25 2.69 0.90
N THR A 340 21.06 3.21 1.18
CA THR A 340 20.87 4.27 2.21
C THR A 340 20.82 3.71 3.64
N GLY A 341 20.94 2.38 3.82
CA GLY A 341 21.05 1.72 5.11
C GLY A 341 19.73 1.48 5.84
N PRO A 342 19.74 1.27 7.17
CA PRO A 342 18.60 0.75 7.92
C PRO A 342 17.34 1.64 7.89
N LYS A 343 17.48 2.93 7.64
CA LYS A 343 16.37 3.89 7.55
C LYS A 343 15.87 4.12 6.12
N SER A 344 16.40 3.40 5.14
CA SER A 344 16.05 3.51 3.72
C SER A 344 14.58 3.21 3.40
N ARG A 345 13.93 2.36 4.19
CA ARG A 345 12.54 1.94 4.03
C ARG A 345 12.23 1.48 2.59
N PRO A 346 12.86 0.39 2.10
CA PRO A 346 12.54 -0.18 0.80
C PRO A 346 11.07 -0.55 0.72
N TYR A 347 10.38 -0.18 -0.41
CA TYR A 347 8.95 -0.41 -0.46
C TYR A 347 8.50 -1.01 -1.80
N GLY A 348 8.00 -0.20 -2.75
CA GLY A 348 7.60 -0.72 -4.07
C GLY A 348 8.76 -1.46 -4.73
N ILE A 349 8.49 -2.64 -5.31
CA ILE A 349 9.48 -3.47 -5.99
C ILE A 349 8.88 -4.10 -7.24
N VAL A 350 9.71 -4.25 -8.27
CA VAL A 350 9.41 -5.01 -9.49
C VAL A 350 10.66 -5.70 -10.02
N ALA A 351 10.48 -6.91 -10.57
CA ALA A 351 11.54 -7.63 -11.28
C ALA A 351 11.36 -7.41 -12.80
N THR A 352 12.35 -6.80 -13.45
CA THR A 352 12.30 -6.55 -14.89
C THR A 352 13.70 -6.41 -15.48
N LYS A 353 13.88 -6.76 -16.74
CA LYS A 353 15.17 -6.68 -17.48
C LYS A 353 16.32 -7.34 -16.70
N GLY A 354 16.07 -8.49 -16.05
CA GLY A 354 17.05 -9.25 -15.30
C GLY A 354 17.58 -8.57 -14.03
N ALA A 355 16.87 -7.58 -13.52
CA ALA A 355 17.19 -6.86 -12.29
C ALA A 355 15.97 -6.69 -11.39
N LEU A 356 16.21 -6.42 -10.11
CA LEU A 356 15.23 -5.96 -9.16
C LEU A 356 15.27 -4.44 -9.13
N TRP A 357 14.11 -3.80 -9.22
CA TRP A 357 13.96 -2.37 -9.08
C TRP A 357 13.05 -2.07 -7.91
N TYR A 358 13.47 -1.20 -7.02
CA TYR A 358 12.66 -0.79 -5.87
C TYR A 358 12.94 0.66 -5.49
N VAL A 359 12.16 1.21 -4.57
CA VAL A 359 12.34 2.59 -4.10
C VAL A 359 12.68 2.62 -2.62
N GLU A 360 13.72 3.37 -2.26
CA GLU A 360 14.02 3.75 -0.88
C GLU A 360 13.15 4.95 -0.49
N SER A 361 11.98 4.66 0.10
CA SER A 361 11.01 5.70 0.49
C SER A 361 11.39 6.46 1.77
N GLY A 362 12.44 6.03 2.47
CA GLY A 362 12.96 6.69 3.66
C GLY A 362 14.10 7.65 3.41
N ALA A 363 14.77 7.58 2.26
CA ALA A 363 15.86 8.48 1.87
C ALA A 363 15.35 9.88 1.47
N LYS A 364 16.22 10.90 1.50
CA LYS A 364 15.92 12.23 1.00
C LYS A 364 17.05 12.73 0.08
N PRO A 365 16.76 12.99 -1.24
CA PRO A 365 15.54 12.59 -1.94
C PRO A 365 15.31 11.07 -1.91
N ASN A 366 14.09 10.61 -2.19
CA ASN A 366 13.89 9.18 -2.42
C ASN A 366 14.74 8.72 -3.62
N THR A 367 15.17 7.46 -3.61
CA THR A 367 15.95 6.89 -4.70
C THR A 367 15.21 5.73 -5.36
N VAL A 368 15.33 5.65 -6.67
CA VAL A 368 15.13 4.40 -7.39
C VAL A 368 16.40 3.59 -7.26
N VAL A 369 16.27 2.34 -6.91
CA VAL A 369 17.38 1.39 -6.75
C VAL A 369 17.22 0.27 -7.78
N ARG A 370 18.32 -0.03 -8.49
CA ARG A 370 18.47 -1.22 -9.31
C ARG A 370 19.46 -2.17 -8.60
N PHE A 371 19.05 -3.41 -8.43
CA PHE A 371 19.91 -4.48 -7.95
C PHE A 371 20.05 -5.55 -9.03
N ASP A 372 21.27 -5.92 -9.34
CA ASP A 372 21.59 -6.98 -10.28
C ASP A 372 21.85 -8.27 -9.48
N PRO A 373 20.97 -9.28 -9.55
CA PRO A 373 21.10 -10.48 -8.75
C PRO A 373 22.30 -11.36 -9.14
N LYS A 374 22.83 -11.23 -10.38
CA LYS A 374 23.99 -11.99 -10.84
C LYS A 374 25.30 -11.45 -10.28
N THR A 375 25.42 -10.13 -10.25
CA THR A 375 26.66 -9.46 -9.78
C THR A 375 26.53 -8.98 -8.34
N GLN A 376 25.33 -9.00 -7.76
CA GLN A 376 24.98 -8.48 -6.43
C GLN A 376 25.36 -6.99 -6.26
N LYS A 377 25.29 -6.22 -7.35
CA LYS A 377 25.63 -4.79 -7.34
C LYS A 377 24.38 -3.93 -7.38
N PHE A 378 24.44 -2.84 -6.63
CA PHE A 378 23.44 -1.78 -6.62
C PHE A 378 23.81 -0.63 -7.56
N GLN A 379 22.80 0.02 -8.10
CA GLN A 379 22.84 1.36 -8.67
C GLN A 379 21.66 2.17 -8.16
N THR A 380 21.83 3.48 -7.95
CA THR A 380 20.76 4.32 -7.44
C THR A 380 20.68 5.65 -8.16
N TRP A 381 19.45 6.18 -8.27
CA TRP A 381 19.17 7.50 -8.85
C TRP A 381 18.20 8.25 -7.96
N ALA A 382 18.49 9.54 -7.72
CA ALA A 382 17.57 10.42 -7.04
C ALA A 382 16.30 10.64 -7.86
N ILE A 383 15.13 10.56 -7.23
CA ILE A 383 13.87 10.88 -7.89
C ILE A 383 13.75 12.40 -8.00
N PRO A 384 13.51 12.96 -9.20
CA PRO A 384 13.32 14.40 -9.39
C PRO A 384 12.20 14.95 -8.50
N GLY A 385 12.38 16.14 -7.96
CA GLY A 385 11.43 16.72 -6.99
C GLY A 385 11.40 16.03 -5.62
N GLY A 386 12.38 15.14 -5.34
CA GLY A 386 12.51 14.46 -4.06
C GLY A 386 11.71 13.17 -3.94
N GLY A 387 10.80 12.92 -4.86
CA GLY A 387 9.89 11.78 -4.75
C GLY A 387 9.01 11.89 -3.51
N ASP A 388 8.44 10.82 -3.14
CA ASP A 388 7.78 10.56 -1.86
C ASP A 388 7.40 9.08 -1.80
N ILE A 389 6.64 8.67 -0.82
CA ILE A 389 6.32 7.25 -0.63
C ILE A 389 5.81 6.60 -1.93
N VAL A 390 6.64 5.76 -2.53
CA VAL A 390 6.26 4.88 -3.64
C VAL A 390 5.85 3.53 -3.06
N ARG A 391 4.55 3.26 -3.10
CA ARG A 391 3.95 2.12 -2.38
C ARG A 391 3.97 0.84 -3.16
N ASN A 392 3.89 0.95 -4.47
CA ASN A 392 3.98 -0.20 -5.38
C ASN A 392 4.66 0.21 -6.68
N MET A 393 5.18 -0.78 -7.38
CA MET A 393 5.80 -0.65 -8.70
C MET A 393 5.32 -1.77 -9.61
N THR A 394 5.30 -1.46 -10.90
CA THR A 394 5.11 -2.42 -11.98
C THR A 394 6.11 -2.11 -13.09
N ALA A 395 6.07 -2.84 -14.20
CA ALA A 395 6.86 -2.53 -15.39
C ALA A 395 5.97 -2.40 -16.62
N ASP A 396 6.38 -1.55 -17.56
CA ASP A 396 5.78 -1.52 -18.88
C ASP A 396 6.29 -2.69 -19.77
N ARG A 397 5.76 -2.79 -20.99
CA ARG A 397 6.14 -3.87 -21.94
C ARG A 397 7.60 -3.82 -22.33
N ASP A 398 8.20 -2.64 -22.31
CA ASP A 398 9.63 -2.45 -22.60
C ASP A 398 10.48 -2.73 -21.36
N GLY A 399 9.86 -3.12 -20.25
CA GLY A 399 10.49 -3.42 -18.97
C GLY A 399 10.94 -2.18 -18.19
N ASN A 400 10.37 -1.02 -18.47
CA ASN A 400 10.66 0.19 -17.70
C ASN A 400 9.81 0.22 -16.42
N PRO A 401 10.40 0.46 -15.24
CA PRO A 401 9.65 0.55 -13.99
C PRO A 401 8.67 1.73 -13.97
N ILE A 402 7.46 1.46 -13.50
CA ILE A 402 6.39 2.44 -13.29
C ILE A 402 6.14 2.58 -11.80
N MET A 403 5.95 3.81 -11.33
CA MET A 403 5.80 4.15 -9.91
C MET A 403 4.56 5.03 -9.69
N ALA A 404 3.94 4.90 -8.51
CA ALA A 404 2.93 5.84 -8.04
C ALA A 404 3.45 6.57 -6.79
N HIS A 405 3.54 7.91 -6.87
CA HIS A 405 4.04 8.78 -5.81
C HIS A 405 2.88 9.33 -4.97
N SER A 406 2.65 8.72 -3.81
CA SER A 406 1.40 8.91 -3.06
C SER A 406 1.14 10.34 -2.56
N LEU A 407 2.15 11.04 -2.03
CA LEU A 407 1.93 12.37 -1.43
C LEU A 407 2.18 13.52 -2.41
N VAL A 408 3.02 13.32 -3.42
CA VAL A 408 3.24 14.34 -4.46
C VAL A 408 2.26 14.21 -5.63
N ASN A 409 1.34 13.25 -5.56
CA ASN A 409 0.23 13.08 -6.50
C ASN A 409 0.66 12.92 -7.97
N MET A 410 1.63 12.03 -8.21
CA MET A 410 2.20 11.78 -9.54
C MET A 410 2.26 10.29 -9.87
N VAL A 411 2.31 9.97 -11.16
CA VAL A 411 2.78 8.70 -11.69
C VAL A 411 4.12 8.94 -12.36
N GLY A 412 5.08 8.02 -12.16
CA GLY A 412 6.42 8.10 -12.72
C GLY A 412 6.80 6.88 -13.54
N ARG A 413 7.67 7.07 -14.52
CA ARG A 413 8.30 6.02 -15.34
C ARG A 413 9.82 6.18 -15.30
N VAL A 414 10.52 5.11 -15.03
CA VAL A 414 11.97 5.02 -15.14
C VAL A 414 12.31 4.44 -16.51
N GLU A 415 12.66 5.28 -17.46
CA GLU A 415 13.09 4.84 -18.79
C GLU A 415 14.54 4.35 -18.71
N VAL A 416 14.71 3.04 -18.90
CA VAL A 416 16.01 2.39 -18.87
C VAL A 416 16.59 2.42 -20.27
N LYS A 417 17.64 3.22 -20.48
CA LYS A 417 18.30 3.35 -21.77
C LYS A 417 19.02 2.05 -22.16
N PRO A 418 19.05 1.73 -23.47
CA PRO A 418 19.88 0.63 -23.95
C PRO A 418 21.34 0.84 -23.53
N SER A 419 22.01 -0.23 -23.08
CA SER A 419 23.46 -0.17 -22.85
C SER A 419 24.16 0.20 -24.16
N THR A 420 24.84 1.32 -24.20
CA THR A 420 25.79 1.61 -25.28
C THR A 420 27.00 0.72 -25.04
N ASN A 421 27.02 -0.45 -25.70
CA ASN A 421 28.23 -1.28 -25.80
C ASN A 421 29.24 -0.61 -26.70
#